data_22b5ae59a2c38a004f7a750debef2100
#
_entry.id   22b5ae59a2c38a004f7a750debef2100
#
_cell.length_a   1.000
_cell.length_b   1.000
_cell.length_c   1.000
_cell.angle_alpha   90.00
_cell.angle_beta   90.00
_cell.angle_gamma   90.00
#
_symmetry.space_group_name_H-M   'P 1'
#
loop_
_entity.id
_entity.type
_entity.pdbx_description
1 polymer ?
#
loop_
_entity_poly.entity_id
_entity_poly.type
_entity_poly.pdbx_seq_one_letter_code
_entity_poly.pdbx_strand_id
1 'polypeptide(L)' 'MSQMIKRGKEIIRICPSNKQKIEYSTSDGRSWNTRYSSSACGDFSDLTDNGKEILAMTSKGLYYSTSDGRSWNKRS' A
#
# COMPACT_ATOMS: atom_id res chain seq x y z
N MET A 1 9.96 -0.21 9.54
CA MET A 1 8.58 -0.62 9.30
C MET A 1 7.71 0.61 9.13
N SER A 2 6.88 0.64 8.11
CA SER A 2 6.12 1.83 7.80
C SER A 2 4.72 1.47 7.28
N GLN A 3 3.72 2.23 7.69
CA GLN A 3 2.38 2.11 7.14
C GLN A 3 2.11 3.19 6.10
N MET A 4 3.12 4.00 5.81
CA MET A 4 3.02 5.09 4.86
C MET A 4 4.35 5.26 4.15
N ILE A 5 4.31 5.39 2.82
CA ILE A 5 5.49 5.62 2.01
C ILE A 5 5.22 6.76 1.04
N LYS A 6 6.28 7.38 0.54
CA LYS A 6 6.15 8.43 -0.45
C LYS A 6 6.79 7.98 -1.76
N ARG A 7 6.04 8.07 -2.85
CA ARG A 7 6.54 7.73 -4.18
C ARG A 7 6.24 8.89 -5.13
N GLY A 8 7.31 9.62 -5.46
CA GLY A 8 7.16 10.79 -6.32
C GLY A 8 6.26 11.83 -5.69
N LYS A 9 5.15 12.14 -6.35
CA LYS A 9 4.18 13.12 -5.86
C LYS A 9 3.05 12.52 -5.04
N GLU A 10 3.09 11.21 -4.83
CA GLU A 10 2.02 10.50 -4.12
C GLU A 10 2.52 9.98 -2.78
N ILE A 11 1.66 10.07 -1.79
CA ILE A 11 1.85 9.37 -0.53
C ILE A 11 0.89 8.19 -0.52
N ILE A 12 1.39 7.01 -0.20
CA ILE A 12 0.60 5.78 -0.19
C ILE A 12 0.61 5.23 1.22
N ARG A 13 -0.57 4.88 1.72
CA ARG A 13 -0.68 4.37 3.08
C ARG A 13 -1.67 3.22 3.18
N ILE A 14 -1.53 2.46 4.28
CA ILE A 14 -2.55 1.52 4.70
C ILE A 14 -3.63 2.34 5.42
N CYS A 15 -4.89 2.15 5.03
CA CYS A 15 -5.99 2.88 5.64
C CYS A 15 -6.05 2.60 7.15
N PRO A 16 -6.04 3.62 8.02
CA PRO A 16 -6.04 3.40 9.46
C PRO A 16 -7.30 2.72 10.00
N SER A 17 -8.41 2.85 9.29
CA SER A 17 -9.67 2.25 9.73
C SER A 17 -9.99 0.95 9.01
N ASN A 18 -9.21 0.57 8.00
CA ASN A 18 -9.43 -0.66 7.25
C ASN A 18 -8.11 -1.19 6.70
N LYS A 19 -7.55 -2.20 7.34
CA LYS A 19 -6.24 -2.74 6.97
C LYS A 19 -6.21 -3.47 5.64
N GLN A 20 -7.36 -3.68 5.02
CA GLN A 20 -7.45 -4.30 3.69
C GLN A 20 -7.50 -3.27 2.58
N LYS A 21 -7.29 -2.01 2.91
CA LYS A 21 -7.45 -0.90 1.98
C LYS A 21 -6.18 -0.09 1.89
N ILE A 22 -5.78 0.24 0.66
CA ILE A 22 -4.63 1.11 0.39
C ILE A 22 -5.17 2.44 -0.11
N GLU A 23 -4.68 3.52 0.47
CA GLU A 23 -5.07 4.87 0.11
C GLU A 23 -3.89 5.66 -0.42
N TYR A 24 -4.16 6.67 -1.21
CA TYR A 24 -3.12 7.56 -1.71
C TYR A 24 -3.56 9.01 -1.60
N SER A 25 -2.57 9.91 -1.53
CA SER A 25 -2.79 11.34 -1.50
C SER A 25 -1.84 12.03 -2.46
N THR A 26 -2.35 12.98 -3.23
CA THR A 26 -1.54 13.85 -4.09
C THR A 26 -1.47 15.26 -3.52
N SER A 27 -1.99 15.48 -2.31
CA SER A 27 -2.06 16.77 -1.64
C SER A 27 -1.34 16.78 -0.30
N ASP A 28 -0.24 16.01 -0.19
CA ASP A 28 0.57 15.87 1.03
C ASP A 28 -0.21 15.40 2.24
N GLY A 29 -1.20 14.53 2.00
CA GLY A 29 -1.99 13.96 3.08
C GLY A 29 -3.22 14.75 3.47
N ARG A 30 -3.54 15.82 2.75
CA ARG A 30 -4.74 16.63 3.05
C ARG A 30 -6.02 15.90 2.69
N SER A 31 -5.99 15.12 1.61
CA SER A 31 -7.12 14.30 1.23
C SER A 31 -6.63 12.94 0.77
N TRP A 32 -7.42 11.92 0.99
CA TRP A 32 -7.05 10.55 0.69
C TRP A 32 -8.09 9.91 -0.19
N ASN A 33 -7.64 9.14 -1.16
CA ASN A 33 -8.49 8.38 -2.07
C ASN A 33 -8.13 6.91 -1.99
N THR A 34 -9.11 6.05 -2.20
CA THR A 34 -8.87 4.61 -2.24
C THR A 34 -8.14 4.24 -3.52
N ARG A 35 -7.03 3.52 -3.38
CA ARG A 35 -6.31 2.99 -4.52
C ARG A 35 -6.57 1.49 -4.69
N TYR A 36 -6.68 0.76 -3.59
CA TYR A 36 -6.90 -0.67 -3.61
C TYR A 36 -7.70 -1.06 -2.39
N SER A 37 -8.69 -1.93 -2.59
CA SER A 37 -9.51 -2.42 -1.49
C SER A 37 -9.93 -3.84 -1.82
N SER A 38 -9.43 -4.80 -1.05
CA SER A 38 -9.76 -6.21 -1.27
C SER A 38 -9.23 -7.04 -0.12
N SER A 39 -9.89 -8.14 0.17
CA SER A 39 -9.41 -9.11 1.15
C SER A 39 -8.44 -10.13 0.54
N ALA A 40 -8.15 -10.02 -0.75
CA ALA A 40 -7.30 -10.98 -1.45
C ALA A 40 -5.89 -11.08 -0.86
N CYS A 41 -5.34 -9.95 -0.42
CA CYS A 41 -4.01 -9.90 0.19
C CYS A 41 -4.05 -10.09 1.70
N GLY A 42 -5.23 -10.13 2.31
CA GLY A 42 -5.36 -10.11 3.75
C GLY A 42 -5.17 -8.70 4.31
N ASP A 43 -4.78 -8.63 5.58
CA ASP A 43 -4.58 -7.33 6.25
C ASP A 43 -3.16 -6.84 6.00
N PHE A 44 -3.03 -5.65 5.44
CA PHE A 44 -1.72 -5.02 5.28
C PHE A 44 -1.21 -4.56 6.64
N SER A 45 0.06 -4.80 6.92
CA SER A 45 0.66 -4.38 8.18
C SER A 45 1.86 -3.47 7.98
N ASP A 46 2.48 -3.49 6.79
CA ASP A 46 3.72 -2.76 6.57
C ASP A 46 3.91 -2.50 5.08
N LEU A 47 4.49 -1.35 4.75
CA LEU A 47 4.83 -0.98 3.38
C LEU A 47 6.31 -0.62 3.30
N THR A 48 6.95 -1.02 2.22
CA THR A 48 8.36 -0.68 1.95
C THR A 48 8.47 -0.28 0.48
N ASP A 49 9.13 0.84 0.24
CA ASP A 49 9.43 1.30 -1.11
C ASP A 49 10.86 0.88 -1.44
N ASN A 50 11.02 -0.02 -2.41
CA ASN A 50 12.36 -0.45 -2.83
C ASN A 50 12.78 0.16 -4.18
N GLY A 51 12.11 1.22 -4.60
CA GLY A 51 12.42 1.94 -5.83
C GLY A 51 11.56 1.51 -6.99
N LYS A 52 11.69 0.27 -7.44
CA LYS A 52 10.95 -0.24 -8.59
C LYS A 52 9.59 -0.78 -8.23
N GLU A 53 9.39 -1.13 -6.97
CA GLU A 53 8.14 -1.72 -6.52
C GLU A 53 7.88 -1.38 -5.08
N ILE A 54 6.63 -1.55 -4.66
CA ILE A 54 6.24 -1.43 -3.27
C ILE A 54 6.12 -2.84 -2.73
N LEU A 55 6.72 -3.11 -1.58
CA LEU A 55 6.57 -4.36 -0.87
C LEU A 55 5.60 -4.18 0.27
N ALA A 56 4.74 -5.15 0.50
CA ALA A 56 3.79 -5.10 1.59
C ALA A 56 3.79 -6.41 2.37
N MET A 57 3.92 -6.29 3.68
CA MET A 57 3.69 -7.43 4.56
C MET A 57 2.22 -7.49 4.89
N THR A 58 1.64 -8.67 4.78
CA THR A 58 0.21 -8.87 5.04
C THR A 58 0.01 -10.10 5.89
N SER A 59 -1.22 -10.32 6.34
CA SER A 59 -1.57 -11.52 7.11
C SER A 59 -1.47 -12.79 6.27
N LYS A 60 -1.37 -12.68 4.94
CA LYS A 60 -1.25 -13.82 4.04
C LYS A 60 0.15 -13.99 3.44
N GLY A 61 1.10 -13.13 3.83
CA GLY A 61 2.47 -13.21 3.38
C GLY A 61 2.99 -11.90 2.79
N LEU A 62 4.04 -12.01 1.98
CA LEU A 62 4.66 -10.86 1.35
C LEU A 62 4.08 -10.63 -0.03
N TYR A 63 3.63 -9.43 -0.28
CA TYR A 63 3.09 -9.02 -1.57
C TYR A 63 3.90 -7.88 -2.14
N TYR A 64 3.80 -7.67 -3.43
CA TYR A 64 4.48 -6.56 -4.10
C TYR A 64 3.56 -5.93 -5.14
N SER A 65 3.84 -4.67 -5.45
CA SER A 65 3.12 -3.92 -6.48
C SER A 65 4.11 -3.16 -7.36
N THR A 66 3.97 -3.31 -8.66
CA THR A 66 4.73 -2.53 -9.64
C THR A 66 3.89 -1.42 -10.27
N SER A 67 2.67 -1.23 -9.77
CA SER A 67 1.72 -0.24 -10.29
C SER A 67 1.35 0.80 -9.22
N ASP A 68 2.28 1.09 -8.31
CA ASP A 68 2.12 2.08 -7.24
C ASP A 68 0.94 1.77 -6.31
N GLY A 69 0.71 0.48 -6.08
CA GLY A 69 -0.34 0.04 -5.16
C GLY A 69 -1.68 -0.26 -5.81
N ARG A 70 -1.79 -0.13 -7.15
CA ARG A 70 -3.06 -0.39 -7.83
C ARG A 70 -3.38 -1.88 -7.91
N SER A 71 -2.36 -2.71 -8.01
CA SER A 71 -2.54 -4.16 -7.99
C SER A 71 -1.41 -4.80 -7.21
N TRP A 72 -1.69 -5.94 -6.60
CA TRP A 72 -0.75 -6.61 -5.73
C TRP A 72 -0.62 -8.08 -6.12
N ASN A 73 0.60 -8.58 -6.09
CA ASN A 73 0.89 -9.98 -6.38
C ASN A 73 1.65 -10.57 -5.21
N LYS A 74 1.40 -11.84 -4.96
CA LYS A 74 2.07 -12.53 -3.86
C LYS A 74 3.50 -12.85 -4.25
N ARG A 75 4.46 -12.53 -3.38
CA ARG A 75 5.86 -12.84 -3.60
C ARG A 75 6.29 -14.07 -2.80
N SER A 76 5.77 -14.23 -1.60
CA SER A 76 6.08 -15.41 -0.80
C SER A 76 5.12 -15.62 0.36
#